data_99febc0b3ecf1448dd8e0da0bdb57899
#
_entry.id   99febc0b3ecf1448dd8e0da0bdb57899
#
_cell.length_a   1.000
_cell.length_b   1.000
_cell.length_c   1.000
_cell.angle_alpha   90.00
_cell.angle_beta   90.00
_cell.angle_gamma   90.00
#
_symmetry.space_group_name_H-M   'P 1'
#
loop_
_entity.id
_entity.type
_entity.pdbx_description
1 polymer ?
#
loop_
_entity_poly.entity_id
_entity_poly.type
_entity_poly.pdbx_seq_one_letter_code
_entity_poly.pdbx_strand_id
1 'polypeptide(L)'
;GQQLIIPAAGLYQPSAAESPAPPTQAGKAIVVSVSQQRIYAYENGQMIRSHLVSTGRAATPTVLGDFRVYVKYLADDMAGPGYFQPQVPYTMYFYRGYAIHGAYWHNSFGRPMSHGCVNLPVDEANWFYQWAEIGTPVRVIA
;
A
#
# COMPACT_ATOMS: atom_id res chain seq x y z
N GLY A 1 14.29 29.26 11.37
CA GLY A 1 14.65 27.97 11.80
C GLY A 1 13.76 26.91 11.22
N GLN A 2 13.98 25.73 11.65
CA GLN A 2 13.18 24.61 11.18
C GLN A 2 11.74 24.80 11.59
N GLN A 3 10.89 24.96 10.63
CA GLN A 3 9.46 24.98 10.90
C GLN A 3 8.99 23.56 11.12
N LEU A 4 8.50 23.27 12.29
CA LEU A 4 7.94 21.97 12.55
C LEU A 4 6.50 21.97 12.07
N ILE A 5 6.30 21.45 10.90
CA ILE A 5 4.98 21.31 10.33
C ILE A 5 4.51 19.91 10.62
N ILE A 6 3.35 19.80 11.23
CA ILE A 6 2.72 18.50 11.45
C ILE A 6 1.74 18.31 10.31
N PRO A 7 2.09 17.50 9.31
CA PRO A 7 1.19 17.30 8.18
C PRO A 7 -0.03 16.52 8.62
N ALA A 8 -1.07 16.58 7.82
CA ALA A 8 -2.20 15.68 7.99
C ALA A 8 -1.69 14.23 7.95
N ALA A 9 -2.41 13.33 8.62
CA ALA A 9 -2.01 11.94 8.67
C ALA A 9 -1.76 11.41 7.27
N GLY A 10 -0.62 10.74 7.09
CA GLY A 10 -0.25 10.15 5.81
C GLY A 10 0.49 11.05 4.85
N LEU A 11 0.58 12.35 5.13
CA LEU A 11 1.26 13.28 4.22
C LEU A 11 2.74 13.48 4.51
N TYR A 12 3.22 12.94 5.63
CA TYR A 12 4.63 13.01 5.94
C TYR A 12 5.45 12.26 4.88
N GLN A 13 6.49 12.91 4.40
CA GLN A 13 7.41 12.29 3.43
C GLN A 13 8.70 11.94 4.15
N PRO A 14 9.00 10.64 4.36
CA PRO A 14 10.21 10.24 5.04
C PRO A 14 11.45 10.64 4.25
N SER A 15 12.55 10.86 4.97
CA SER A 15 13.83 11.15 4.34
C SER A 15 14.34 9.92 3.59
N ALA A 16 15.36 10.13 2.76
CA ALA A 16 16.01 9.02 2.07
C ALA A 16 16.56 7.98 3.03
N ALA A 17 17.00 8.42 4.22
CA ALA A 17 17.52 7.49 5.23
C ALA A 17 16.44 6.63 5.86
N GLU A 18 15.18 7.09 5.87
CA GLU A 18 14.06 6.35 6.44
C GLU A 18 13.36 5.46 5.42
N SER A 19 13.51 5.77 4.14
CA SER A 19 12.84 5.05 3.08
C SER A 19 13.53 3.71 2.84
N PRO A 20 12.78 2.60 2.69
CA PRO A 20 13.39 1.33 2.33
C PRO A 20 13.89 1.36 0.89
N ALA A 21 14.86 0.51 0.59
CA ALA A 21 15.37 0.39 -0.77
C ALA A 21 14.32 -0.23 -1.69
N PRO A 22 14.18 0.29 -2.92
CA PRO A 22 13.27 -0.33 -3.89
C PRO A 22 13.85 -1.66 -4.41
N PRO A 23 12.98 -2.57 -4.89
CA PRO A 23 13.44 -3.84 -5.44
C PRO A 23 14.17 -3.72 -6.78
N THR A 24 14.05 -2.57 -7.43
CA THR A 24 14.69 -2.33 -8.72
C THR A 24 15.06 -0.85 -8.83
N GLN A 25 16.13 -0.56 -9.57
CA GLN A 25 16.56 0.80 -9.85
C GLN A 25 16.03 1.31 -11.20
N ALA A 26 15.29 0.49 -11.94
CA ALA A 26 14.71 0.86 -13.21
C ALA A 26 13.20 0.64 -13.20
N GLY A 27 12.46 1.62 -13.72
CA GLY A 27 11.03 1.53 -13.82
C GLY A 27 10.32 1.72 -12.49
N LYS A 28 9.07 1.30 -12.45
CA LYS A 28 8.19 1.50 -11.29
C LYS A 28 8.32 0.34 -10.31
N ALA A 29 8.22 0.65 -9.03
CA ALA A 29 8.20 -0.35 -7.97
C ALA A 29 7.43 0.18 -6.77
N ILE A 30 6.84 -0.74 -6.02
CA ILE A 30 6.13 -0.43 -4.78
C ILE A 30 6.81 -1.17 -3.64
N VAL A 31 6.96 -0.50 -2.50
CA VAL A 31 7.40 -1.12 -1.26
C VAL A 31 6.37 -0.85 -0.18
N VAL A 32 5.98 -1.89 0.54
CA VAL A 32 5.11 -1.78 1.71
C VAL A 32 5.92 -2.17 2.93
N SER A 33 6.03 -1.26 3.88
CA SER A 33 6.69 -1.53 5.16
C SER A 33 5.64 -1.78 6.22
N VAL A 34 5.59 -2.99 6.74
CA VAL A 34 4.62 -3.37 7.76
C VAL A 34 4.93 -2.64 9.07
N SER A 35 6.20 -2.57 9.46
CA SER A 35 6.56 -1.88 10.72
C SER A 35 6.25 -0.39 10.68
N GLN A 36 6.40 0.24 9.52
CA GLN A 36 6.10 1.66 9.36
C GLN A 36 4.63 1.92 9.05
N GLN A 37 3.88 0.90 8.66
CA GLN A 37 2.51 1.04 8.16
C GLN A 37 2.46 2.09 7.05
N ARG A 38 3.32 1.91 6.05
CA ARG A 38 3.51 2.90 4.99
C ARG A 38 3.81 2.21 3.66
N ILE A 39 3.29 2.80 2.60
CA ILE A 39 3.56 2.39 1.22
C ILE A 39 4.44 3.43 0.54
N TYR A 40 5.31 2.97 -0.34
CA TYR A 40 6.23 3.81 -1.11
C TYR A 40 6.10 3.48 -2.58
N ALA A 41 6.04 4.51 -3.41
CA ALA A 41 6.14 4.38 -4.86
C ALA A 41 7.49 4.89 -5.32
N TYR A 42 8.19 4.05 -6.08
CA TYR A 42 9.49 4.40 -6.65
C TYR A 42 9.41 4.39 -8.16
N GLU A 43 10.13 5.32 -8.79
CA GLU A 43 10.30 5.31 -10.23
C GLU A 43 11.75 5.59 -10.53
N ASN A 44 12.41 4.67 -11.22
CA ASN A 44 13.84 4.72 -11.55
C ASN A 44 14.70 4.95 -10.30
N GLY A 45 14.36 4.24 -9.22
CA GLY A 45 15.11 4.28 -7.96
C GLY A 45 14.77 5.43 -7.04
N GLN A 46 13.93 6.37 -7.48
CA GLN A 46 13.56 7.53 -6.67
C GLN A 46 12.16 7.38 -6.09
N MET A 47 12.03 7.69 -4.81
CA MET A 47 10.71 7.72 -4.18
C MET A 47 9.94 8.93 -4.69
N ILE A 48 8.76 8.66 -5.29
CA ILE A 48 7.92 9.72 -5.84
C ILE A 48 6.65 9.93 -5.02
N ARG A 49 6.29 8.97 -4.17
CA ARG A 49 5.11 9.11 -3.33
C ARG A 49 5.16 8.14 -2.17
N SER A 50 4.58 8.54 -1.05
CA SER A 50 4.46 7.70 0.14
C SER A 50 3.19 8.08 0.89
N HIS A 51 2.60 7.11 1.59
CA HIS A 51 1.42 7.35 2.40
C HIS A 51 1.30 6.30 3.50
N LEU A 52 0.62 6.63 4.58
CA LEU A 52 0.26 5.65 5.59
C LEU A 52 -0.75 4.66 5.02
N VAL A 53 -0.63 3.42 5.45
CA VAL A 53 -1.54 2.34 5.07
C VAL A 53 -2.00 1.59 6.33
N SER A 54 -2.95 0.69 6.13
CA SER A 54 -3.28 -0.33 7.13
C SER A 54 -3.03 -1.69 6.52
N THR A 55 -2.07 -2.43 7.09
CA THR A 55 -1.80 -3.81 6.68
C THR A 55 -2.61 -4.77 7.53
N GLY A 56 -2.33 -6.07 7.39
CA GLY A 56 -3.04 -7.09 8.13
C GLY A 56 -2.81 -7.02 9.63
N ARG A 57 -3.83 -7.39 10.38
CA ARG A 57 -3.73 -7.51 11.84
C ARG A 57 -2.78 -8.65 12.20
N ALA A 58 -2.39 -8.72 13.49
CA ALA A 58 -1.47 -9.75 13.95
C ALA A 58 -1.94 -11.17 13.64
N ALA A 59 -3.26 -11.41 13.71
CA ALA A 59 -3.84 -12.73 13.42
C ALA A 59 -3.96 -13.01 11.92
N THR A 60 -3.93 -11.98 11.08
CA THR A 60 -4.07 -12.10 9.62
C THR A 60 -3.04 -11.18 8.96
N PRO A 61 -1.75 -11.45 9.13
CA PRO A 61 -0.71 -10.52 8.66
C PRO A 61 -0.64 -10.48 7.14
N THR A 62 -0.15 -9.35 6.63
CA THR A 62 0.17 -9.24 5.22
C THR A 62 1.39 -10.11 4.92
N VAL A 63 1.33 -10.85 3.82
CA VAL A 63 2.43 -11.72 3.40
C VAL A 63 3.67 -10.88 3.06
N LEU A 64 4.84 -11.34 3.52
CA LEU A 64 6.12 -10.69 3.22
C LEU A 64 6.74 -11.33 1.98
N GLY A 65 7.51 -10.55 1.23
CA GLY A 65 8.24 -11.05 0.09
C GLY A 65 8.20 -10.12 -1.12
N ASP A 66 8.66 -10.65 -2.24
CA ASP A 66 8.68 -9.92 -3.51
C ASP A 66 7.62 -10.51 -4.43
N PHE A 67 6.74 -9.64 -4.89
CA PHE A 67 5.60 -10.01 -5.73
C PHE A 67 5.47 -9.02 -6.88
N ARG A 68 4.41 -9.18 -7.69
CA ARG A 68 4.08 -8.25 -8.77
C ARG A 68 2.58 -8.08 -8.85
N VAL A 69 2.13 -6.89 -9.22
CA VAL A 69 0.72 -6.68 -9.55
C VAL A 69 0.38 -7.59 -10.73
N TYR A 70 -0.59 -8.48 -10.55
CA TYR A 70 -0.96 -9.40 -11.61
C TYR A 70 -2.35 -9.17 -12.18
N VAL A 71 -3.23 -8.47 -11.47
CA VAL A 71 -4.55 -8.11 -11.97
C VAL A 71 -5.04 -6.86 -11.23
N LYS A 72 -5.82 -6.03 -11.93
CA LYS A 72 -6.36 -4.79 -11.39
C LYS A 72 -7.86 -4.73 -11.67
N TYR A 73 -8.62 -4.26 -10.68
CA TYR A 73 -10.05 -4.02 -10.82
C TYR A 73 -10.39 -2.63 -10.30
N LEU A 74 -11.24 -1.88 -11.02
CA LEU A 74 -11.75 -0.61 -10.51
C LEU A 74 -12.50 -0.80 -9.21
N ALA A 75 -13.23 -1.90 -9.10
CA ALA A 75 -13.91 -2.31 -7.88
C ALA A 75 -14.02 -3.82 -7.88
N ASP A 76 -13.92 -4.41 -6.70
CA ASP A 76 -14.02 -5.87 -6.55
C ASP A 76 -14.65 -6.17 -5.19
N ASP A 77 -15.50 -7.21 -5.16
CA ASP A 77 -16.04 -7.68 -3.90
C ASP A 77 -15.00 -8.57 -3.23
N MET A 78 -14.74 -8.32 -1.96
CA MET A 78 -13.77 -9.10 -1.19
C MET A 78 -14.46 -9.81 -0.04
N ALA A 79 -14.20 -11.09 0.10
CA ALA A 79 -14.81 -11.89 1.14
C ALA A 79 -13.80 -12.87 1.73
N GLY A 80 -14.00 -13.23 2.97
CA GLY A 80 -13.22 -14.23 3.66
C GLY A 80 -13.99 -14.71 4.88
N PRO A 81 -13.39 -15.59 5.71
CA PRO A 81 -14.06 -16.07 6.90
C PRO A 81 -14.44 -14.90 7.81
N GLY A 82 -15.75 -14.72 8.03
CA GLY A 82 -16.28 -13.73 8.94
C GLY A 82 -16.35 -12.31 8.40
N TYR A 83 -16.09 -12.09 7.09
CA TYR A 83 -16.22 -10.74 6.54
C TYR A 83 -16.61 -10.74 5.07
N PHE A 84 -17.23 -9.63 4.67
CA PHE A 84 -17.54 -9.33 3.27
C PHE A 84 -17.48 -7.82 3.07
N GLN A 85 -16.68 -7.37 2.09
CA GLN A 85 -16.56 -5.96 1.73
C GLN A 85 -16.92 -5.82 0.25
N PRO A 86 -18.10 -5.24 -0.05
CA PRO A 86 -18.52 -5.05 -1.44
C PRO A 86 -17.83 -3.84 -2.08
N GLN A 87 -17.65 -3.92 -3.39
CA GLN A 87 -17.19 -2.80 -4.23
C GLN A 87 -15.95 -2.12 -3.68
N VAL A 88 -14.93 -2.93 -3.35
CA VAL A 88 -13.65 -2.41 -2.85
C VAL A 88 -12.95 -1.67 -4.00
N PRO A 89 -12.68 -0.36 -3.86
CA PRO A 89 -12.21 0.45 -4.98
C PRO A 89 -10.72 0.31 -5.23
N TYR A 90 -10.34 0.43 -6.50
CA TYR A 90 -8.95 0.53 -6.93
C TYR A 90 -8.10 -0.63 -6.42
N THR A 91 -8.51 -1.84 -6.75
CA THR A 91 -7.92 -3.07 -6.24
C THR A 91 -6.84 -3.59 -7.17
N MET A 92 -5.64 -3.79 -6.62
CA MET A 92 -4.51 -4.35 -7.35
C MET A 92 -4.01 -5.57 -6.57
N TYR A 93 -4.30 -6.77 -7.09
CA TYR A 93 -3.82 -8.00 -6.48
C TYR A 93 -2.36 -8.23 -6.81
N PHE A 94 -1.55 -8.60 -5.82
CA PHE A 94 -0.12 -8.86 -6.02
C PHE A 94 0.28 -10.27 -5.60
N TYR A 95 -0.54 -10.98 -4.84
CA TYR A 95 -0.28 -12.36 -4.46
C TYR A 95 -1.57 -13.00 -3.99
N ARG A 96 -2.07 -14.00 -4.73
CA ARG A 96 -3.34 -14.69 -4.40
C ARG A 96 -4.43 -13.66 -4.13
N GLY A 97 -5.07 -13.72 -2.95
CA GLY A 97 -6.09 -12.77 -2.55
C GLY A 97 -5.57 -11.51 -1.86
N TYR A 98 -4.26 -11.32 -1.80
CA TYR A 98 -3.66 -10.13 -1.21
C TYR A 98 -3.60 -9.00 -2.23
N ALA A 99 -4.11 -7.84 -1.85
CA ALA A 99 -4.20 -6.69 -2.75
C ALA A 99 -3.87 -5.39 -2.04
N ILE A 100 -3.48 -4.41 -2.84
CA ILE A 100 -3.44 -3.00 -2.46
C ILE A 100 -4.77 -2.42 -2.95
N HIS A 101 -5.52 -1.74 -2.07
CA HIS A 101 -6.82 -1.21 -2.45
C HIS A 101 -7.25 -0.05 -1.56
N GLY A 102 -8.29 0.67 -1.98
CA GLY A 102 -8.91 1.69 -1.16
C GLY A 102 -9.80 1.08 -0.09
N ALA A 103 -9.84 1.70 1.07
CA ALA A 103 -10.73 1.30 2.16
C ALA A 103 -11.63 2.47 2.51
N TYR A 104 -12.92 2.33 2.19
CA TYR A 104 -13.91 3.38 2.49
C TYR A 104 -14.53 3.22 3.87
N TRP A 105 -14.26 2.09 4.55
CA TRP A 105 -14.97 1.71 5.79
C TRP A 105 -14.22 2.07 7.06
N HIS A 106 -13.01 2.61 6.96
CA HIS A 106 -12.29 3.10 8.14
C HIS A 106 -11.33 4.21 7.76
N ASN A 107 -10.84 4.90 8.77
CA ASN A 107 -9.89 5.99 8.61
C ASN A 107 -8.72 5.84 9.59
N SER A 108 -8.33 4.61 9.89
CA SER A 108 -7.27 4.31 10.88
C SER A 108 -5.95 3.96 10.21
N PHE A 109 -5.59 4.68 9.15
CA PHE A 109 -4.34 4.44 8.42
C PHE A 109 -3.14 4.76 9.31
N GLY A 110 -2.16 3.87 9.30
CA GLY A 110 -1.04 3.86 10.23
C GLY A 110 -1.17 2.75 11.26
N ARG A 111 -2.29 2.02 11.27
CA ARG A 111 -2.56 0.90 12.16
C ARG A 111 -2.97 -0.32 11.36
N PRO A 112 -2.58 -1.53 11.80
CA PRO A 112 -3.07 -2.76 11.17
C PRO A 112 -4.58 -2.89 11.33
N MET A 113 -5.31 -3.00 10.23
CA MET A 113 -6.77 -3.03 10.24
C MET A 113 -7.36 -4.11 9.33
N SER A 114 -6.55 -4.73 8.47
CA SER A 114 -7.09 -5.58 7.42
C SER A 114 -6.96 -7.07 7.76
N HIS A 115 -7.47 -7.92 6.87
CA HIS A 115 -7.31 -9.36 6.91
C HIS A 115 -6.10 -9.83 6.08
N GLY A 116 -5.20 -8.92 5.75
CA GLY A 116 -3.98 -9.22 4.99
C GLY A 116 -3.70 -8.25 3.86
N CYS A 117 -4.73 -7.60 3.34
CA CYS A 117 -4.56 -6.60 2.28
C CYS A 117 -3.91 -5.32 2.80
N VAL A 118 -3.45 -4.49 1.87
CA VAL A 118 -2.86 -3.19 2.16
C VAL A 118 -3.93 -2.14 1.86
N ASN A 119 -4.46 -1.53 2.91
CA ASN A 119 -5.55 -0.56 2.82
C ASN A 119 -5.00 0.85 2.69
N LEU A 120 -5.51 1.60 1.74
CA LEU A 120 -5.21 3.01 1.54
C LEU A 120 -6.48 3.85 1.63
N PRO A 121 -6.36 5.14 1.95
CA PRO A 121 -7.47 6.07 1.68
C PRO A 121 -7.85 5.98 0.20
N VAL A 122 -9.13 6.12 -0.11
CA VAL A 122 -9.61 5.89 -1.48
C VAL A 122 -8.88 6.75 -2.50
N ASP A 123 -8.63 8.02 -2.18
CA ASP A 123 -7.93 8.93 -3.10
C ASP A 123 -6.50 8.47 -3.38
N GLU A 124 -5.80 7.99 -2.35
CA GLU A 124 -4.44 7.48 -2.52
C GLU A 124 -4.44 6.17 -3.30
N ALA A 125 -5.41 5.30 -3.03
CA ALA A 125 -5.54 4.07 -3.79
C ALA A 125 -5.76 4.36 -5.27
N ASN A 126 -6.54 5.40 -5.58
CA ASN A 126 -6.73 5.83 -6.96
C ASN A 126 -5.41 6.23 -7.59
N TRP A 127 -4.60 7.02 -6.88
CA TRP A 127 -3.30 7.43 -7.42
C TRP A 127 -2.42 6.21 -7.75
N PHE A 128 -2.29 5.28 -6.82
CA PHE A 128 -1.49 4.07 -7.04
C PHE A 128 -2.06 3.24 -8.17
N TYR A 129 -3.38 3.13 -8.25
CA TYR A 129 -4.05 2.36 -9.29
C TYR A 129 -3.78 2.94 -10.68
N GLN A 130 -3.85 4.25 -10.82
CA GLN A 130 -3.60 4.90 -12.11
C GLN A 130 -2.13 4.83 -12.50
N TRP A 131 -1.24 4.89 -11.52
CA TRP A 131 0.20 4.92 -11.76
C TRP A 131 0.79 3.53 -12.01
N ALA A 132 0.44 2.55 -11.20
CA ALA A 132 1.03 1.22 -11.28
C ALA A 132 0.43 0.42 -12.44
N GLU A 133 1.26 -0.37 -13.07
CA GLU A 133 0.87 -1.24 -14.18
C GLU A 133 0.89 -2.69 -13.73
N ILE A 134 0.17 -3.55 -14.47
CA ILE A 134 0.32 -5.00 -14.29
C ILE A 134 1.79 -5.34 -14.54
N GLY A 135 2.38 -6.09 -13.62
CA GLY A 135 3.81 -6.40 -13.65
C GLY A 135 4.66 -5.52 -12.74
N THR A 136 4.11 -4.43 -12.21
CA THR A 136 4.85 -3.57 -11.27
C THR A 136 5.27 -4.39 -10.05
N PRO A 137 6.59 -4.42 -9.71
CA PRO A 137 7.06 -5.12 -8.52
C PRO A 137 6.46 -4.54 -7.24
N VAL A 138 6.11 -5.43 -6.32
CA VAL A 138 5.62 -5.08 -4.98
C VAL A 138 6.46 -5.84 -3.98
N ARG A 139 7.23 -5.13 -3.17
CA ARG A 139 8.01 -5.73 -2.09
C ARG A 139 7.33 -5.42 -0.76
N VAL A 140 7.02 -6.44 0.01
CA VAL A 140 6.46 -6.29 1.35
C VAL A 140 7.53 -6.69 2.35
N ILE A 141 7.91 -5.74 3.21
CA ILE A 141 8.93 -5.95 4.23
C ILE A 141 8.32 -5.80 5.62
N ALA A 142 8.97 -6.42 6.59
CA ALA A 142 8.55 -6.33 7.98
C ALA A 142 8.61 -4.90 8.53
#